data_b5cfe1d612ce9a092a289fbca3995c5a
#
_entry.id   b5cfe1d612ce9a092a289fbca3995c5a
#
_cell.length_a   1.000
_cell.length_b   1.000
_cell.length_c   1.000
_cell.angle_alpha   90.00
_cell.angle_beta   90.00
_cell.angle_gamma   90.00
#
_symmetry.space_group_name_H-M   'P 1'
#
loop_
_entity.id
_entity.type
_entity.pdbx_description
1 polymer ?
#
loop_
_entity_poly.entity_id
_entity_poly.type
_entity_poly.pdbx_seq_one_letter_code
_entity_poly.pdbx_strand_id
1 'polypeptide(L)'
;MANECMNYIRFTGRTEEITLFKESYLFYNEEKDDYVLNFNYIAPIPKDCENDYAFRIENWGNKWDGTDAYVEVYDDEVYIDVATAWNPCIPIVDKLIELCPGLEFEYKYYESGCGFLGYRYHMVYEDPDDDEQDEISVSEDPYGYWTHMFIEEYETYEWLEEHIEDMVEEGELTQEVANELKRLIETKNDAYIVERCLEEGVL
;
A
#
# COMPACT_ATOMS: atom_id res chain seq x y z
N MET A 1 20.60 -9.79 -5.31
CA MET A 1 19.17 -9.68 -5.60
C MET A 1 18.78 -8.25 -5.27
N ALA A 2 17.82 -7.67 -5.98
CA ALA A 2 17.25 -6.40 -5.54
C ALA A 2 16.36 -6.69 -4.32
N ASN A 3 16.29 -5.76 -3.38
CA ASN A 3 15.24 -5.82 -2.38
C ASN A 3 13.89 -5.65 -3.08
N GLU A 4 12.88 -6.31 -2.58
CA GLU A 4 11.53 -6.21 -3.11
C GLU A 4 10.72 -5.25 -2.25
N CYS A 5 10.08 -4.30 -2.92
CA CYS A 5 9.06 -3.46 -2.34
C CYS A 5 7.70 -4.10 -2.67
N MET A 6 6.97 -4.46 -1.65
CA MET A 6 5.62 -5.00 -1.80
C MET A 6 4.64 -3.85 -1.96
N ASN A 7 3.73 -3.99 -2.89
CA ASN A 7 2.71 -2.99 -3.18
C ASN A 7 1.33 -3.66 -3.18
N TYR A 8 0.42 -3.13 -2.40
CA TYR A 8 -0.96 -3.58 -2.28
C TYR A 8 -1.87 -2.45 -2.73
N ILE A 9 -2.61 -2.68 -3.80
CA ILE A 9 -3.48 -1.68 -4.42
C ILE A 9 -4.89 -2.24 -4.43
N ARG A 10 -5.83 -1.49 -3.90
CA ARG A 10 -7.25 -1.79 -3.95
C ARG A 10 -7.98 -0.66 -4.65
N PHE A 11 -8.79 -1.00 -5.64
CA PHE A 11 -9.75 -0.09 -6.26
C PHE A 11 -11.17 -0.54 -5.93
N THR A 12 -12.02 0.41 -5.57
CA THR A 12 -13.43 0.16 -5.25
C THR A 12 -14.30 1.12 -6.04
N GLY A 13 -15.44 0.64 -6.53
CA GLY A 13 -16.36 1.46 -7.29
C GLY A 13 -17.57 0.68 -7.80
N ARG A 14 -18.32 1.30 -8.71
CA ARG A 14 -19.47 0.63 -9.32
C ARG A 14 -19.04 -0.48 -10.26
N THR A 15 -19.85 -1.53 -10.38
CA THR A 15 -19.57 -2.71 -11.21
C THR A 15 -19.16 -2.34 -12.66
N GLU A 16 -19.79 -1.31 -13.24
CA GLU A 16 -19.46 -0.84 -14.59
C GLU A 16 -18.06 -0.23 -14.68
N GLU A 17 -17.64 0.50 -13.63
CA GLU A 17 -16.31 1.13 -13.54
C GLU A 17 -15.22 0.08 -13.30
N ILE A 18 -15.49 -0.88 -12.42
CA ILE A 18 -14.60 -2.03 -12.20
C ILE A 18 -14.44 -2.88 -13.46
N THR A 19 -15.54 -3.12 -14.17
CA THR A 19 -15.49 -3.83 -15.48
C THR A 19 -14.62 -3.08 -16.49
N LEU A 20 -14.80 -1.75 -16.59
CA LEU A 20 -14.01 -0.91 -17.49
C LEU A 20 -12.53 -0.90 -17.09
N PHE A 21 -12.22 -0.79 -15.80
CA PHE A 21 -10.86 -0.89 -15.27
C PHE A 21 -10.19 -2.20 -15.68
N LYS A 22 -10.86 -3.31 -15.40
CA LYS A 22 -10.40 -4.66 -15.74
C LYS A 22 -10.10 -4.80 -17.25
N GLU A 23 -11.02 -4.39 -18.12
CA GLU A 23 -10.87 -4.51 -19.57
C GLU A 23 -9.80 -3.58 -20.16
N SER A 24 -9.53 -2.45 -19.48
CA SER A 24 -8.61 -1.43 -19.99
C SER A 24 -7.18 -1.57 -19.48
N TYR A 25 -7.00 -2.03 -18.25
CA TYR A 25 -5.70 -1.94 -17.54
C TYR A 25 -5.16 -3.28 -17.03
N LEU A 26 -6.00 -4.31 -16.96
CA LEU A 26 -5.55 -5.66 -16.63
C LEU A 26 -5.41 -6.50 -17.88
N PHE A 27 -4.37 -7.31 -17.91
CA PHE A 27 -4.12 -8.24 -19.00
C PHE A 27 -4.38 -9.67 -18.53
N TYR A 28 -5.23 -10.40 -19.27
CA TYR A 28 -5.44 -11.80 -18.98
C TYR A 28 -4.31 -12.67 -19.56
N ASN A 29 -3.58 -13.33 -18.68
CA ASN A 29 -2.50 -14.21 -19.06
C ASN A 29 -3.02 -15.66 -19.18
N GLU A 30 -3.15 -16.15 -20.39
CA GLU A 30 -3.66 -17.51 -20.67
C GLU A 30 -2.77 -18.63 -20.07
N GLU A 31 -1.46 -18.37 -19.90
CA GLU A 31 -0.55 -19.36 -19.33
C GLU A 31 -0.71 -19.51 -17.82
N LYS A 32 -1.03 -18.42 -17.16
CA LYS A 32 -1.28 -18.39 -15.70
C LYS A 32 -2.76 -18.60 -15.35
N ASP A 33 -3.65 -18.51 -16.33
CA ASP A 33 -5.12 -18.51 -16.17
C ASP A 33 -5.58 -17.40 -15.20
N ASP A 34 -4.97 -16.22 -15.29
CA ASP A 34 -5.16 -15.12 -14.32
C ASP A 34 -4.93 -13.75 -14.95
N TYR A 35 -5.41 -12.69 -14.27
CA TYR A 35 -5.14 -11.32 -14.63
C TYR A 35 -3.78 -10.88 -14.09
N VAL A 36 -3.09 -10.03 -14.84
CA VAL A 36 -1.83 -9.42 -14.45
C VAL A 36 -1.85 -7.92 -14.70
N LEU A 37 -1.20 -7.16 -13.84
CA LEU A 37 -0.92 -5.76 -14.05
C LEU A 37 0.35 -5.63 -14.89
N ASN A 38 0.32 -4.80 -15.93
CA ASN A 38 1.48 -4.54 -16.78
C ASN A 38 1.72 -3.02 -16.87
N PHE A 39 2.82 -2.55 -16.33
CA PHE A 39 3.15 -1.13 -16.27
C PHE A 39 3.26 -0.50 -17.66
N ASN A 40 3.73 -1.28 -18.64
CA ASN A 40 3.84 -0.78 -20.01
C ASN A 40 2.50 -0.58 -20.72
N TYR A 41 1.40 -1.15 -20.20
CA TYR A 41 0.05 -0.83 -20.68
C TYR A 41 -0.48 0.47 -20.09
N ILE A 42 -0.12 0.76 -18.84
CA ILE A 42 -0.57 1.94 -18.09
C ILE A 42 0.25 3.16 -18.49
N ALA A 43 1.57 3.02 -18.52
CA ALA A 43 2.53 4.05 -18.91
C ALA A 43 3.50 3.49 -19.96
N PRO A 44 3.11 3.49 -21.25
CA PRO A 44 3.89 2.90 -22.33
C PRO A 44 5.26 3.56 -22.50
N ILE A 45 6.30 2.73 -22.57
CA ILE A 45 7.65 3.22 -22.90
C ILE A 45 7.68 3.62 -24.37
N PRO A 46 8.07 4.87 -24.70
CA PRO A 46 8.29 5.29 -26.08
C PRO A 46 9.37 4.43 -26.75
N LYS A 47 9.24 4.17 -28.05
CA LYS A 47 10.16 3.29 -28.79
C LYS A 47 11.62 3.73 -28.77
N ASP A 48 11.86 5.01 -28.63
CA ASP A 48 13.19 5.63 -28.50
C ASP A 48 13.76 5.56 -27.08
N CYS A 49 12.93 5.21 -26.07
CA CYS A 49 13.29 5.07 -24.66
C CYS A 49 13.27 3.62 -24.15
N GLU A 50 13.15 2.63 -25.03
CA GLU A 50 12.88 1.22 -24.68
C GLU A 50 13.89 0.61 -23.67
N ASN A 51 15.11 1.13 -23.62
CA ASN A 51 16.17 0.72 -22.69
C ASN A 51 16.58 1.83 -21.69
N ASP A 52 15.83 2.93 -21.62
CA ASP A 52 16.15 4.05 -20.76
C ASP A 52 15.71 3.76 -19.31
N TYR A 53 16.69 3.53 -18.46
CA TYR A 53 16.49 3.36 -17.04
C TYR A 53 15.83 4.59 -16.38
N ALA A 54 16.26 5.79 -16.78
CA ALA A 54 15.72 7.03 -16.22
C ALA A 54 14.23 7.19 -16.52
N PHE A 55 13.81 6.85 -17.75
CA PHE A 55 12.40 6.86 -18.13
C PHE A 55 11.55 5.95 -17.24
N ARG A 56 12.02 4.72 -16.97
CA ARG A 56 11.29 3.76 -16.12
C ARG A 56 11.20 4.24 -14.67
N ILE A 57 12.28 4.76 -14.12
CA ILE A 57 12.26 5.29 -12.75
C ILE A 57 11.28 6.47 -12.65
N GLU A 58 11.26 7.37 -13.66
CA GLU A 58 10.37 8.52 -13.66
C GLU A 58 8.89 8.15 -13.82
N ASN A 59 8.58 7.18 -14.72
CA ASN A 59 7.21 6.87 -15.12
C ASN A 59 6.62 5.61 -14.46
N TRP A 60 7.46 4.72 -13.94
CA TRP A 60 7.03 3.51 -13.23
C TRP A 60 7.40 3.51 -11.75
N GLY A 61 8.33 4.38 -11.34
CA GLY A 61 8.97 4.32 -10.02
C GLY A 61 10.03 3.22 -9.92
N ASN A 62 10.17 2.38 -10.95
CA ASN A 62 10.94 1.15 -10.94
C ASN A 62 11.77 0.96 -12.20
N LYS A 63 12.84 0.18 -12.08
CA LYS A 63 13.71 -0.15 -13.22
C LYS A 63 13.16 -1.23 -14.15
N TRP A 64 12.20 -2.03 -13.71
CA TRP A 64 11.50 -3.05 -14.50
C TRP A 64 10.02 -3.08 -14.16
N ASP A 65 9.24 -3.84 -14.90
CA ASP A 65 7.83 -4.07 -14.66
C ASP A 65 7.60 -4.78 -13.32
N GLY A 66 6.39 -4.68 -12.79
CA GLY A 66 6.01 -5.43 -11.59
C GLY A 66 6.18 -6.93 -11.78
N THR A 67 6.67 -7.61 -10.75
CA THR A 67 6.86 -9.06 -10.76
C THR A 67 5.89 -9.72 -9.79
N ASP A 68 5.58 -10.98 -10.06
CA ASP A 68 4.72 -11.81 -9.21
C ASP A 68 3.40 -11.15 -8.83
N ALA A 69 2.84 -10.37 -9.79
CA ALA A 69 1.57 -9.72 -9.57
C ALA A 69 0.46 -10.76 -9.38
N TYR A 70 -0.29 -10.60 -8.30
CA TYR A 70 -1.50 -11.31 -8.00
C TYR A 70 -2.67 -10.34 -8.14
N VAL A 71 -3.73 -10.73 -8.85
CA VAL A 71 -4.85 -9.85 -9.12
C VAL A 71 -6.15 -10.58 -8.85
N GLU A 72 -6.96 -10.07 -7.94
CA GLU A 72 -8.33 -10.53 -7.72
C GLU A 72 -9.32 -9.47 -8.20
N VAL A 73 -10.34 -9.91 -8.92
CA VAL A 73 -11.39 -9.02 -9.46
C VAL A 73 -12.74 -9.50 -8.97
N TYR A 74 -13.44 -8.63 -8.25
CA TYR A 74 -14.81 -8.80 -7.79
C TYR A 74 -15.75 -7.88 -8.56
N ASP A 75 -17.03 -7.89 -8.23
CA ASP A 75 -18.04 -7.06 -8.92
C ASP A 75 -17.86 -5.56 -8.67
N ASP A 76 -17.37 -5.19 -7.50
CA ASP A 76 -17.25 -3.82 -6.99
C ASP A 76 -15.83 -3.45 -6.54
N GLU A 77 -14.87 -4.37 -6.67
CA GLU A 77 -13.49 -4.10 -6.26
C GLU A 77 -12.44 -4.90 -7.05
N VAL A 78 -11.22 -4.39 -7.06
CA VAL A 78 -10.02 -5.06 -7.59
C VAL A 78 -8.91 -4.96 -6.58
N TYR A 79 -8.28 -6.09 -6.26
CA TYR A 79 -7.06 -6.18 -5.46
C TYR A 79 -5.87 -6.52 -6.37
N ILE A 80 -4.76 -5.84 -6.15
CA ILE A 80 -3.51 -6.05 -6.89
C ILE A 80 -2.36 -6.07 -5.91
N ASP A 81 -1.70 -7.21 -5.80
CA ASP A 81 -0.45 -7.35 -5.07
C ASP A 81 0.69 -7.46 -6.07
N VAL A 82 1.66 -6.60 -5.98
CA VAL A 82 2.78 -6.59 -6.93
C VAL A 82 4.10 -6.26 -6.25
N ALA A 83 5.12 -7.09 -6.51
CA ALA A 83 6.48 -6.82 -6.07
C ALA A 83 7.22 -5.94 -7.09
N THR A 84 7.94 -4.94 -6.59
CA THR A 84 8.75 -4.02 -7.39
C THR A 84 10.17 -3.90 -6.83
N ALA A 85 11.11 -3.44 -7.65
CA ALA A 85 12.51 -3.39 -7.25
C ALA A 85 12.85 -2.10 -6.50
N TRP A 86 13.16 -2.20 -5.22
CA TRP A 86 13.66 -1.15 -4.35
C TRP A 86 12.67 -0.06 -3.96
N ASN A 87 11.77 0.33 -4.89
CA ASN A 87 10.87 1.46 -4.73
C ASN A 87 9.43 1.06 -5.02
N PRO A 88 8.46 1.74 -4.41
CA PRO A 88 7.05 1.57 -4.73
C PRO A 88 6.72 2.07 -6.14
N CYS A 89 5.65 1.53 -6.74
CA CYS A 89 5.18 1.92 -8.07
C CYS A 89 4.25 3.14 -8.05
N ILE A 90 4.57 4.16 -7.25
CA ILE A 90 3.76 5.37 -7.09
C ILE A 90 3.36 6.00 -8.43
N PRO A 91 4.25 6.21 -9.44
CA PRO A 91 3.84 6.82 -10.70
C PRO A 91 2.80 6.00 -11.49
N ILE A 92 2.82 4.67 -11.36
CA ILE A 92 1.82 3.80 -11.97
C ILE A 92 0.46 3.95 -11.27
N VAL A 93 0.46 4.01 -9.94
CA VAL A 93 -0.76 4.22 -9.16
C VAL A 93 -1.35 5.60 -9.45
N ASP A 94 -0.54 6.66 -9.45
CA ASP A 94 -0.97 8.01 -9.82
C ASP A 94 -1.62 8.04 -11.21
N LYS A 95 -1.01 7.31 -12.15
CA LYS A 95 -1.55 7.22 -13.50
C LYS A 95 -2.89 6.47 -13.56
N LEU A 96 -3.06 5.41 -12.79
CA LEU A 96 -4.34 4.70 -12.70
C LEU A 96 -5.43 5.58 -12.09
N ILE A 97 -5.12 6.37 -11.07
CA ILE A 97 -6.05 7.33 -10.47
C ILE A 97 -6.50 8.37 -11.50
N GLU A 98 -5.55 8.95 -12.25
CA GLU A 98 -5.88 9.90 -13.34
C GLU A 98 -6.80 9.29 -14.42
N LEU A 99 -6.59 8.01 -14.73
CA LEU A 99 -7.33 7.29 -15.76
C LEU A 99 -8.71 6.80 -15.28
N CYS A 100 -8.89 6.63 -13.97
CA CYS A 100 -10.09 6.07 -13.34
C CYS A 100 -10.61 6.98 -12.21
N PRO A 101 -10.97 8.24 -12.49
CA PRO A 101 -11.31 9.21 -11.44
C PRO A 101 -12.62 8.89 -10.71
N GLY A 102 -13.41 7.93 -11.17
CA GLY A 102 -14.63 7.45 -10.50
C GLY A 102 -14.41 6.31 -9.52
N LEU A 103 -13.18 5.81 -9.41
CA LEU A 103 -12.84 4.74 -8.47
C LEU A 103 -12.19 5.31 -7.22
N GLU A 104 -12.62 4.82 -6.09
CA GLU A 104 -11.88 4.95 -4.83
C GLU A 104 -10.65 4.06 -4.87
N PHE A 105 -9.57 4.47 -4.23
CA PHE A 105 -8.40 3.62 -4.11
C PHE A 105 -7.80 3.65 -2.72
N GLU A 106 -7.16 2.53 -2.37
CA GLU A 106 -6.28 2.36 -1.24
C GLU A 106 -4.97 1.77 -1.76
N TYR A 107 -3.84 2.35 -1.38
CA TYR A 107 -2.52 1.91 -1.80
C TYR A 107 -1.57 1.84 -0.61
N LYS A 108 -1.03 0.66 -0.39
CA LYS A 108 -0.08 0.34 0.67
C LYS A 108 1.20 -0.16 0.04
N TYR A 109 2.35 0.22 0.59
CA TYR A 109 3.62 -0.34 0.15
C TYR A 109 4.62 -0.39 1.28
N TYR A 110 5.50 -1.39 1.27
CA TYR A 110 6.63 -1.48 2.20
C TYR A 110 7.85 -2.14 1.55
N GLU A 111 9.04 -1.78 2.04
CA GLU A 111 10.31 -2.39 1.70
C GLU A 111 11.10 -2.65 2.99
N SER A 112 11.22 -3.91 3.38
CA SER A 112 11.78 -4.31 4.68
C SER A 112 13.29 -4.10 4.79
N GLY A 113 14.02 -4.14 3.68
CA GLY A 113 15.49 -4.03 3.70
C GLY A 113 15.99 -2.60 3.93
N CYS A 114 15.27 -1.59 3.45
CA CYS A 114 15.55 -0.17 3.69
C CYS A 114 14.68 0.42 4.80
N GLY A 115 13.69 -0.32 5.27
CA GLY A 115 12.85 0.08 6.39
C GLY A 115 11.95 1.27 6.05
N PHE A 116 11.26 1.25 4.92
CA PHE A 116 10.28 2.28 4.59
C PHE A 116 8.96 1.68 4.12
N LEU A 117 7.91 2.47 4.28
CA LEU A 117 6.57 2.16 3.80
C LEU A 117 5.77 3.42 3.56
N GLY A 118 4.59 3.25 3.00
CA GLY A 118 3.64 4.33 2.84
C GLY A 118 2.23 3.82 2.59
N TYR A 119 1.31 4.75 2.80
CA TYR A 119 -0.11 4.57 2.59
C TYR A 119 -0.70 5.77 1.87
N ARG A 120 -1.57 5.51 0.90
CA ARG A 120 -2.31 6.54 0.18
C ARG A 120 -3.73 6.04 -0.06
N TYR A 121 -4.69 6.94 0.02
CA TYR A 121 -6.07 6.63 -0.32
C TYR A 121 -6.73 7.81 -1.03
N HIS A 122 -7.78 7.51 -1.78
CA HIS A 122 -8.66 8.47 -2.40
C HIS A 122 -10.10 7.98 -2.26
N MET A 123 -10.98 8.87 -1.84
CA MET A 123 -12.40 8.61 -1.69
C MET A 123 -13.17 9.45 -2.71
N VAL A 124 -14.17 8.86 -3.34
CA VAL A 124 -15.08 9.58 -4.24
C VAL A 124 -16.31 9.99 -3.46
N TYR A 125 -16.50 11.28 -3.24
CA TYR A 125 -17.69 11.81 -2.57
C TYR A 125 -18.80 12.04 -3.59
N GLU A 126 -20.01 11.51 -3.31
CA GLU A 126 -21.17 11.66 -4.20
C GLU A 126 -21.84 13.05 -4.12
N ASP A 127 -21.47 13.91 -3.19
CA ASP A 127 -22.10 15.22 -3.00
C ASP A 127 -21.39 16.30 -3.84
N PRO A 128 -22.00 16.77 -4.94
CA PRO A 128 -21.41 17.80 -5.79
C PRO A 128 -21.34 19.19 -5.15
N ASP A 129 -21.94 19.38 -3.97
CA ASP A 129 -21.88 20.63 -3.20
C ASP A 129 -20.81 20.58 -2.10
N ASP A 130 -20.14 19.47 -1.93
CA ASP A 130 -18.98 19.34 -1.03
C ASP A 130 -17.74 19.77 -1.80
N ASP A 131 -17.39 21.06 -1.64
CA ASP A 131 -16.17 21.65 -2.23
C ASP A 131 -14.86 21.11 -1.58
N GLU A 132 -14.95 20.11 -0.71
CA GLU A 132 -13.82 19.33 -0.22
C GLU A 132 -13.39 18.33 -1.29
N GLN A 133 -12.89 18.88 -2.40
CA GLN A 133 -12.27 18.13 -3.48
C GLN A 133 -11.04 17.39 -2.95
N ASP A 134 -11.10 16.05 -3.11
CA ASP A 134 -9.96 15.20 -3.41
C ASP A 134 -8.67 15.54 -2.63
N GLU A 135 -8.71 15.56 -1.30
CA GLU A 135 -7.45 15.44 -0.58
C GLU A 135 -6.93 14.01 -0.79
N ILE A 136 -6.01 13.88 -1.74
CA ILE A 136 -5.04 12.80 -1.70
C ILE A 136 -4.25 13.02 -0.42
N SER A 137 -4.77 12.54 0.69
CA SER A 137 -4.02 12.60 1.93
C SER A 137 -2.91 11.56 1.83
N VAL A 138 -1.75 12.04 1.40
CA VAL A 138 -0.50 11.30 1.57
C VAL A 138 -0.20 11.39 3.04
N SER A 139 -0.66 10.43 3.80
CA SER A 139 -0.13 10.23 5.14
C SER A 139 1.30 9.70 4.99
N GLU A 140 2.25 10.62 4.92
CA GLU A 140 3.66 10.34 5.17
C GLU A 140 3.85 10.18 6.69
N ASP A 141 3.01 9.36 7.31
CA ASP A 141 3.34 8.86 8.63
C ASP A 141 3.95 7.46 8.48
N PRO A 142 5.27 7.38 8.34
CA PRO A 142 5.93 6.11 8.11
C PRO A 142 5.74 5.14 9.28
N TYR A 143 5.46 5.61 10.48
CA TYR A 143 5.42 4.78 11.69
C TYR A 143 4.03 4.29 12.05
N GLY A 144 2.97 5.08 11.92
CA GLY A 144 1.61 4.69 12.26
C GLY A 144 1.07 3.53 11.44
N TYR A 145 1.46 3.49 10.18
CA TYR A 145 1.00 2.45 9.26
C TYR A 145 1.83 1.17 9.30
N TRP A 146 3.12 1.28 9.62
CA TRP A 146 4.00 0.12 9.81
C TRP A 146 3.42 -0.90 10.78
N THR A 147 2.93 -0.41 11.87
CA THR A 147 2.41 -1.29 12.91
C THR A 147 1.18 -2.02 12.45
N HIS A 148 0.28 -1.33 11.73
CA HIS A 148 -0.91 -1.97 11.19
C HIS A 148 -0.54 -3.06 10.18
N MET A 149 0.35 -2.76 9.23
CA MET A 149 0.85 -3.75 8.26
C MET A 149 1.63 -4.88 8.93
N PHE A 150 2.49 -4.55 9.89
CA PHE A 150 3.25 -5.55 10.64
C PHE A 150 2.34 -6.46 11.48
N ILE A 151 1.34 -5.90 12.13
CA ILE A 151 0.37 -6.66 12.93
C ILE A 151 -0.49 -7.58 12.03
N GLU A 152 -0.94 -7.10 10.86
CA GLU A 152 -1.70 -7.93 9.92
C GLU A 152 -0.84 -9.06 9.32
N GLU A 153 0.40 -8.77 8.88
CA GLU A 153 1.28 -9.73 8.20
C GLU A 153 1.78 -10.85 9.12
N TYR A 154 2.01 -10.57 10.39
CA TYR A 154 2.47 -11.57 11.36
C TYR A 154 1.34 -12.22 12.17
N GLU A 155 0.07 -11.91 11.85
CA GLU A 155 -1.14 -12.46 12.49
C GLU A 155 -1.16 -12.38 14.03
N THR A 156 -0.12 -11.83 14.65
CA THR A 156 0.01 -11.82 16.10
C THR A 156 0.55 -10.49 16.61
N TYR A 157 -0.06 -10.00 17.67
CA TYR A 157 0.51 -8.90 18.46
C TYR A 157 1.72 -9.36 19.30
N GLU A 158 2.15 -10.62 19.16
CA GLU A 158 3.25 -11.24 19.93
C GLU A 158 4.54 -10.42 19.81
N TRP A 159 4.91 -10.04 18.58
CA TRP A 159 6.10 -9.20 18.38
C TRP A 159 6.01 -7.85 19.10
N LEU A 160 4.85 -7.19 19.05
CA LEU A 160 4.66 -5.89 19.70
C LEU A 160 4.72 -6.03 21.22
N GLU A 161 4.15 -7.11 21.77
CA GLU A 161 4.22 -7.41 23.20
C GLU A 161 5.65 -7.71 23.64
N GLU A 162 6.43 -8.49 22.87
CA GLU A 162 7.84 -8.76 23.13
C GLU A 162 8.66 -7.47 23.08
N HIS A 163 8.46 -6.63 22.06
CA HIS A 163 9.17 -5.36 21.92
C HIS A 163 8.89 -4.41 23.09
N ILE A 164 7.65 -4.32 23.55
CA ILE A 164 7.28 -3.56 24.75
C ILE A 164 7.99 -4.10 25.99
N GLU A 165 8.14 -5.41 26.12
CA GLU A 165 8.87 -6.03 27.23
C GLU A 165 10.36 -5.69 27.20
N ASP A 166 10.99 -5.79 26.03
CA ASP A 166 12.39 -5.44 25.83
C ASP A 166 12.67 -3.98 26.21
N MET A 167 11.81 -3.03 25.76
CA MET A 167 11.92 -1.62 26.10
C MET A 167 11.79 -1.36 27.61
N VAL A 168 10.99 -2.13 28.34
CA VAL A 168 10.92 -2.05 29.79
C VAL A 168 12.20 -2.57 30.44
N GLU A 169 12.76 -3.67 29.94
CA GLU A 169 14.03 -4.22 30.46
C GLU A 169 15.21 -3.28 30.20
N GLU A 170 15.22 -2.58 29.07
CA GLU A 170 16.22 -1.57 28.72
C GLU A 170 16.00 -0.23 29.45
N GLY A 171 14.87 -0.06 30.10
CA GLY A 171 14.53 1.15 30.87
C GLY A 171 14.08 2.33 30.02
N GLU A 172 13.71 2.08 28.76
CA GLU A 172 13.19 3.06 27.81
C GLU A 172 11.69 3.30 28.02
N LEU A 173 10.97 2.28 28.48
CA LEU A 173 9.54 2.35 28.79
C LEU A 173 9.27 2.02 30.26
N THR A 174 8.26 2.69 30.84
CA THR A 174 7.84 2.36 32.20
C THR A 174 6.88 1.16 32.22
N GLN A 175 6.92 0.37 33.31
CA GLN A 175 6.01 -0.77 33.47
C GLN A 175 4.52 -0.36 33.42
N GLU A 176 4.20 0.87 33.86
CA GLU A 176 2.83 1.39 33.84
C GLU A 176 2.34 1.58 32.40
N VAL A 177 3.14 2.22 31.53
CA VAL A 177 2.85 2.42 30.12
C VAL A 177 2.81 1.09 29.38
N ALA A 178 3.75 0.20 29.63
CA ALA A 178 3.76 -1.14 29.04
C ALA A 178 2.47 -1.93 29.34
N ASN A 179 1.98 -1.86 30.57
CA ASN A 179 0.73 -2.53 30.96
C ASN A 179 -0.50 -1.89 30.29
N GLU A 180 -0.47 -0.57 30.05
CA GLU A 180 -1.53 0.11 29.29
C GLU A 180 -1.53 -0.34 27.84
N LEU A 181 -0.38 -0.31 27.16
CA LEU A 181 -0.24 -0.75 25.76
C LEU A 181 -0.67 -2.20 25.57
N LYS A 182 -0.24 -3.11 26.44
CA LYS A 182 -0.68 -4.52 26.37
C LYS A 182 -2.19 -4.68 26.51
N ARG A 183 -2.85 -3.87 27.36
CA ARG A 183 -4.33 -3.88 27.44
C ARG A 183 -4.98 -3.38 26.15
N LEU A 184 -4.37 -2.40 25.48
CA LEU A 184 -4.87 -1.91 24.21
C LEU A 184 -4.76 -2.99 23.12
N ILE A 185 -3.66 -3.73 23.09
CA ILE A 185 -3.46 -4.88 22.18
C ILE A 185 -4.60 -5.90 22.34
N GLU A 186 -5.01 -6.17 23.59
CA GLU A 186 -6.16 -7.05 23.85
C GLU A 186 -7.49 -6.56 23.21
N THR A 187 -7.62 -5.25 22.97
CA THR A 187 -8.83 -4.66 22.36
C THR A 187 -8.89 -4.88 20.84
N LYS A 188 -7.78 -5.20 20.22
CA LYS A 188 -7.63 -5.33 18.75
C LYS A 188 -8.14 -4.12 17.97
N ASN A 189 -7.97 -2.93 18.54
CA ASN A 189 -8.25 -1.65 17.88
C ASN A 189 -6.96 -1.06 17.34
N ASP A 190 -6.56 -1.52 16.17
CA ASP A 190 -5.26 -1.26 15.57
C ASP A 190 -4.93 0.24 15.48
N ALA A 191 -5.86 1.07 15.02
CA ALA A 191 -5.63 2.51 14.89
C ALA A 191 -5.26 3.15 16.24
N TYR A 192 -5.93 2.77 17.31
CA TYR A 192 -5.70 3.32 18.64
C TYR A 192 -4.42 2.76 19.29
N ILE A 193 -4.12 1.49 19.03
CA ILE A 193 -2.87 0.86 19.47
C ILE A 193 -1.68 1.58 18.85
N VAL A 194 -1.74 1.78 17.53
CA VAL A 194 -0.70 2.47 16.77
C VAL A 194 -0.48 3.89 17.28
N GLU A 195 -1.55 4.69 17.44
CA GLU A 195 -1.47 6.06 17.96
C GLU A 195 -0.77 6.10 19.31
N ARG A 196 -1.16 5.23 20.23
CA ARG A 196 -0.56 5.18 21.58
C ARG A 196 0.88 4.69 21.56
N CYS A 197 1.23 3.70 20.75
CA CYS A 197 2.61 3.24 20.63
C CYS A 197 3.53 4.33 20.08
N LEU A 198 3.05 5.13 19.11
CA LEU A 198 3.79 6.29 18.59
C LEU A 198 3.99 7.38 19.64
N GLU A 199 2.95 7.72 20.42
CA GLU A 199 3.05 8.72 21.48
C GLU A 199 4.09 8.35 22.55
N GLU A 200 4.24 7.06 22.85
CA GLU A 200 5.19 6.56 23.84
C GLU A 200 6.57 6.20 23.24
N GLY A 201 6.75 6.35 21.93
CA GLY A 201 8.01 6.09 21.23
C GLY A 201 8.36 4.59 21.14
N VAL A 202 7.35 3.72 21.15
CA VAL A 202 7.49 2.26 20.98
C VAL A 202 7.63 1.90 19.49
N LEU A 203 7.20 2.79 18.61
CA LEU A 203 7.18 2.63 17.16
C LEU A 203 7.81 3.81 16.47
#